data_66a5c877cd3d207c032b2fdb37050a06
#
_entry.id   66a5c877cd3d207c032b2fdb37050a06
#
_cell.length_a   1.000
_cell.length_b   1.000
_cell.length_c   1.000
_cell.angle_alpha   90.00
_cell.angle_beta   90.00
_cell.angle_gamma   90.00
#
_symmetry.space_group_name_H-M   'P 1'
#
loop_
_entity.id
_entity.type
_entity.pdbx_description
1 polymer ?
#
loop_
_entity_poly.entity_id
_entity_poly.type
_entity_poly.pdbx_seq_one_letter_code
_entity_poly.pdbx_strand_id
1 'polypeptide(L)'
;MRKRIFSLVAILSGLFLWGCYPNGPSYTEDLDIVLTHHNPDYDFTAIGKYAMPDKIVKITGSVQEGEQPVFIKDIYANQILQHIADNMESLGWTRVAVDDASPKVLLVPAAWETTTITYYYDYWYWWWGGYYPYYPYYPPVYSYSYTTGTLLMNIEDPTQTGTNGNLIPQWTGALNGVMNDVYNDSRMTKLINQAFDQSQYLKTN
;
A
#
# COMPACT_ATOMS: atom_id res chain seq x y z
N MET A 1 -33.05 -57.11 2.81
CA MET A 1 -31.92 -56.34 2.25
C MET A 1 -32.23 -54.84 2.00
N ARG A 2 -33.34 -54.46 1.37
CA ARG A 2 -33.67 -53.05 1.08
C ARG A 2 -33.67 -52.11 2.32
N LYS A 3 -34.22 -52.57 3.48
CA LYS A 3 -34.28 -51.74 4.70
C LYS A 3 -32.88 -51.43 5.30
N ARG A 4 -31.89 -52.35 5.16
CA ARG A 4 -30.53 -52.12 5.66
C ARG A 4 -29.73 -51.14 4.77
N ILE A 5 -30.01 -51.12 3.47
CA ILE A 5 -29.41 -50.20 2.51
C ILE A 5 -29.90 -48.76 2.77
N PHE A 6 -31.21 -48.58 3.04
CA PHE A 6 -31.74 -47.26 3.39
C PHE A 6 -31.17 -46.68 4.69
N SER A 7 -30.93 -47.55 5.73
CA SER A 7 -30.29 -47.09 6.97
C SER A 7 -28.83 -46.67 6.74
N LEU A 8 -28.08 -47.40 5.91
CA LEU A 8 -26.70 -47.08 5.60
C LEU A 8 -26.55 -45.75 4.82
N VAL A 9 -27.45 -45.49 3.86
CA VAL A 9 -27.51 -44.25 3.09
C VAL A 9 -27.90 -43.06 3.98
N ALA A 10 -28.80 -43.22 4.93
CA ALA A 10 -29.18 -42.15 5.86
C ALA A 10 -28.04 -41.78 6.83
N ILE A 11 -27.25 -42.76 7.29
CA ILE A 11 -26.10 -42.52 8.15
C ILE A 11 -24.97 -41.83 7.37
N LEU A 12 -24.73 -42.21 6.12
CA LEU A 12 -23.70 -41.59 5.27
C LEU A 12 -24.08 -40.14 4.91
N SER A 13 -25.35 -39.85 4.69
CA SER A 13 -25.85 -38.48 4.42
C SER A 13 -25.69 -37.55 5.63
N GLY A 14 -25.80 -38.07 6.86
CA GLY A 14 -25.63 -37.31 8.10
C GLY A 14 -24.20 -36.88 8.36
N LEU A 15 -23.21 -37.60 7.84
CA LEU A 15 -21.77 -37.28 8.02
C LEU A 15 -21.31 -36.09 7.14
N PHE A 16 -22.00 -35.77 6.07
CA PHE A 16 -21.68 -34.62 5.20
C PHE A 16 -22.19 -33.28 5.73
N LEU A 17 -23.01 -33.24 6.79
CA LEU A 17 -23.55 -32.00 7.36
C LEU A 17 -22.68 -31.39 8.45
N TRP A 18 -21.59 -32.01 8.84
CA TRP A 18 -20.59 -31.41 9.73
C TRP A 18 -19.50 -30.71 8.89
N GLY A 19 -19.91 -29.90 7.95
CA GLY A 19 -19.02 -28.93 7.36
C GLY A 19 -18.57 -27.96 8.47
N CYS A 20 -17.28 -27.90 8.76
CA CYS A 20 -16.71 -26.82 9.55
C CYS A 20 -17.15 -25.50 8.88
N TYR A 21 -18.12 -24.83 9.48
CA TYR A 21 -18.37 -23.43 9.17
C TYR A 21 -17.20 -22.67 9.80
N PRO A 22 -16.25 -22.11 9.02
CA PRO A 22 -15.20 -21.33 9.63
C PRO A 22 -15.86 -20.19 10.39
N ASN A 23 -15.56 -20.06 11.67
CA ASN A 23 -15.94 -18.89 12.42
C ASN A 23 -15.46 -17.69 11.61
N GLY A 24 -16.35 -16.74 11.36
CA GLY A 24 -15.96 -15.47 10.73
C GLY A 24 -14.87 -14.78 11.54
N PRO A 25 -14.30 -13.69 11.01
CA PRO A 25 -13.24 -12.95 11.68
C PRO A 25 -13.65 -12.60 13.11
N SER A 26 -12.81 -12.98 14.08
CA SER A 26 -13.07 -12.76 15.51
C SER A 26 -12.50 -11.44 16.00
N TYR A 27 -11.54 -10.88 15.27
CA TYR A 27 -10.84 -9.63 15.59
C TYR A 27 -10.81 -8.72 14.36
N THR A 28 -10.72 -7.41 14.58
CA THR A 28 -10.58 -6.41 13.50
C THR A 28 -9.35 -6.69 12.63
N GLU A 29 -8.30 -7.21 13.26
CA GLU A 29 -7.03 -7.59 12.61
C GLU A 29 -7.18 -8.74 11.60
N ASP A 30 -8.20 -9.57 11.74
CA ASP A 30 -8.51 -10.65 10.77
C ASP A 30 -9.07 -10.10 9.45
N LEU A 31 -9.42 -8.81 9.43
CA LEU A 31 -9.94 -8.09 8.26
C LEU A 31 -8.86 -7.29 7.54
N ASP A 32 -7.62 -7.29 8.04
CA ASP A 32 -6.52 -6.59 7.39
C ASP A 32 -6.21 -7.23 6.04
N ILE A 33 -6.21 -6.41 5.01
CA ILE A 33 -5.91 -6.86 3.65
C ILE A 33 -4.66 -6.12 3.16
N VAL A 34 -3.64 -6.90 2.81
CA VAL A 34 -2.44 -6.41 2.13
C VAL A 34 -2.54 -6.72 0.66
N LEU A 35 -2.59 -5.69 -0.15
CA LEU A 35 -2.60 -5.77 -1.61
C LEU A 35 -1.30 -5.21 -2.16
N THR A 36 -0.71 -5.90 -3.12
CA THR A 36 0.45 -5.41 -3.87
C THR A 36 0.20 -5.51 -5.37
N HIS A 37 0.68 -4.52 -6.10
CA HIS A 37 0.64 -4.50 -7.55
C HIS A 37 1.93 -3.90 -8.10
N HIS A 38 2.39 -4.33 -9.27
CA HIS A 38 3.54 -3.74 -9.94
C HIS A 38 3.36 -3.73 -11.45
N ASN A 39 4.13 -2.86 -12.10
CA ASN A 39 4.29 -2.88 -13.54
C ASN A 39 5.25 -4.02 -13.91
N PRO A 40 4.80 -5.08 -14.62
CA PRO A 40 5.65 -6.22 -14.94
C PRO A 40 6.77 -5.89 -15.95
N ASP A 41 6.65 -4.76 -16.67
CA ASP A 41 7.62 -4.33 -17.65
C ASP A 41 8.70 -3.41 -17.06
N TYR A 42 8.60 -3.07 -15.75
CA TYR A 42 9.55 -2.19 -15.08
C TYR A 42 10.70 -2.97 -14.45
N ASP A 43 11.94 -2.56 -14.76
CA ASP A 43 13.15 -3.15 -14.19
C ASP A 43 13.56 -2.45 -12.88
N PHE A 44 13.16 -3.02 -11.76
CA PHE A 44 13.50 -2.51 -10.43
C PHE A 44 15.01 -2.64 -10.11
N THR A 45 15.75 -3.49 -10.82
CA THR A 45 17.17 -3.73 -10.55
C THR A 45 18.07 -2.62 -11.12
N ALA A 46 17.55 -1.80 -12.03
CA ALA A 46 18.33 -0.81 -12.77
C ALA A 46 18.79 0.40 -11.95
N ILE A 47 18.07 0.77 -10.88
CA ILE A 47 18.28 2.03 -10.15
C ILE A 47 18.87 1.81 -8.76
N GLY A 48 18.29 0.99 -7.91
CA GLY A 48 18.76 0.67 -6.56
C GLY A 48 18.81 1.84 -5.55
N LYS A 49 18.28 3.02 -5.92
CA LYS A 49 18.20 4.21 -5.06
C LYS A 49 16.79 4.73 -4.99
N TYR A 50 16.38 5.19 -3.81
CA TYR A 50 15.07 5.80 -3.62
C TYR A 50 15.14 7.03 -2.73
N ALA A 51 14.23 7.97 -2.96
CA ALA A 51 13.95 9.06 -2.04
C ALA A 51 12.56 8.86 -1.42
N MET A 52 12.41 9.21 -0.14
CA MET A 52 11.18 9.07 0.60
C MET A 52 11.00 10.28 1.53
N PRO A 53 9.78 10.85 1.66
CA PRO A 53 9.51 11.98 2.56
C PRO A 53 9.73 11.62 4.03
N ASP A 54 9.87 12.64 4.87
CA ASP A 54 9.98 12.49 6.33
C ASP A 54 8.62 12.56 7.03
N LYS A 55 7.54 12.74 6.25
CA LYS A 55 6.16 12.82 6.74
C LYS A 55 5.25 11.98 5.86
N ILE A 56 4.15 11.54 6.44
CA ILE A 56 3.11 10.82 5.72
C ILE A 56 1.89 11.73 5.61
N VAL A 57 1.52 12.04 4.37
CA VAL A 57 0.34 12.85 4.11
C VAL A 57 -0.93 12.08 4.43
N LYS A 58 -1.91 12.80 4.96
CA LYS A 58 -3.25 12.30 5.25
C LYS A 58 -4.21 12.78 4.18
N ILE A 59 -4.74 11.87 3.38
CA ILE A 59 -5.68 12.16 2.30
C ILE A 59 -7.10 12.14 2.85
N THR A 60 -7.68 13.30 3.06
CA THR A 60 -9.02 13.45 3.68
C THR A 60 -10.13 13.69 2.65
N GLY A 61 -9.80 13.90 1.39
CA GLY A 61 -10.78 14.17 0.31
C GLY A 61 -11.37 15.58 0.30
N SER A 62 -10.96 16.45 1.22
CA SER A 62 -11.53 17.80 1.39
C SER A 62 -10.52 18.94 1.25
N VAL A 63 -9.28 18.64 0.83
CA VAL A 63 -8.24 19.69 0.67
C VAL A 63 -8.57 20.55 -0.56
N GLN A 64 -8.65 21.87 -0.37
CA GLN A 64 -8.85 22.80 -1.48
C GLN A 64 -7.50 23.23 -2.07
N GLU A 65 -7.50 23.64 -3.33
CA GLU A 65 -6.31 24.14 -4.01
C GLU A 65 -5.66 25.26 -3.19
N GLY A 66 -4.37 25.11 -2.85
CA GLY A 66 -3.61 26.06 -2.03
C GLY A 66 -3.67 25.83 -0.52
N GLU A 67 -4.42 24.85 -0.03
CA GLU A 67 -4.37 24.46 1.39
C GLU A 67 -3.11 23.65 1.68
N GLN A 68 -2.61 23.81 2.91
CA GLN A 68 -1.48 23.03 3.40
C GLN A 68 -1.87 21.56 3.57
N PRO A 69 -1.02 20.60 3.17
CA PRO A 69 -1.31 19.19 3.37
C PRO A 69 -1.43 18.84 4.85
N VAL A 70 -2.39 18.01 5.18
CA VAL A 70 -2.55 17.43 6.51
C VAL A 70 -1.66 16.21 6.62
N PHE A 71 -0.99 16.02 7.76
CA PHE A 71 -0.12 14.88 8.01
C PHE A 71 -0.65 14.02 9.15
N ILE A 72 -0.29 12.76 9.18
CA ILE A 72 -0.46 11.94 10.39
C ILE A 72 0.53 12.42 11.47
N LYS A 73 0.30 12.00 12.70
CA LYS A 73 1.19 12.38 13.83
C LYS A 73 2.62 11.90 13.57
N ASP A 74 3.59 12.77 13.79
CA ASP A 74 5.01 12.49 13.55
C ASP A 74 5.50 11.22 14.25
N ILE A 75 5.01 10.93 15.47
CA ILE A 75 5.39 9.72 16.19
C ILE A 75 5.01 8.44 15.42
N TYR A 76 3.87 8.41 14.76
CA TYR A 76 3.43 7.26 13.95
C TYR A 76 4.11 7.26 12.59
N ALA A 77 4.24 8.45 11.97
CA ALA A 77 4.92 8.60 10.70
C ALA A 77 6.36 8.06 10.78
N ASN A 78 7.11 8.45 11.80
CA ASN A 78 8.50 8.03 11.97
C ASN A 78 8.64 6.51 12.09
N GLN A 79 7.75 5.84 12.83
CA GLN A 79 7.77 4.39 12.96
C GLN A 79 7.44 3.70 11.63
N ILE A 80 6.39 4.15 10.95
CA ILE A 80 5.99 3.61 9.63
C ILE A 80 7.11 3.79 8.61
N LEU A 81 7.68 4.99 8.50
CA LEU A 81 8.76 5.32 7.58
C LEU A 81 10.01 4.49 7.87
N GLN A 82 10.32 4.24 9.14
CA GLN A 82 11.43 3.37 9.52
C GLN A 82 11.20 1.94 9.07
N HIS A 83 10.02 1.35 9.32
CA HIS A 83 9.70 -0.01 8.85
C HIS A 83 9.76 -0.13 7.32
N ILE A 84 9.31 0.88 6.60
CA ILE A 84 9.43 0.92 5.14
C ILE A 84 10.91 0.97 4.73
N ALA A 85 11.71 1.83 5.36
CA ALA A 85 13.14 1.97 5.06
C ALA A 85 13.91 0.67 5.32
N ASP A 86 13.64 -0.01 6.44
CA ASP A 86 14.28 -1.29 6.81
C ASP A 86 13.98 -2.38 5.75
N ASN A 87 12.74 -2.43 5.25
CA ASN A 87 12.36 -3.36 4.18
C ASN A 87 13.06 -3.02 2.86
N MET A 88 13.11 -1.74 2.47
CA MET A 88 13.81 -1.31 1.26
C MET A 88 15.31 -1.63 1.34
N GLU A 89 15.94 -1.38 2.49
CA GLU A 89 17.34 -1.73 2.71
C GLU A 89 17.58 -3.24 2.63
N SER A 90 16.69 -4.05 3.20
CA SER A 90 16.76 -5.52 3.13
C SER A 90 16.68 -6.06 1.70
N LEU A 91 16.03 -5.32 0.80
CA LEU A 91 15.92 -5.60 -0.62
C LEU A 91 17.08 -4.99 -1.44
N GLY A 92 18.06 -4.35 -0.80
CA GLY A 92 19.26 -3.80 -1.44
C GLY A 92 19.12 -2.35 -1.90
N TRP A 93 18.04 -1.64 -1.56
CA TRP A 93 17.85 -0.25 -1.92
C TRP A 93 18.60 0.70 -0.98
N THR A 94 19.12 1.78 -1.53
CA THR A 94 19.78 2.85 -0.76
C THR A 94 18.91 4.11 -0.75
N ARG A 95 18.55 4.57 0.46
CA ARG A 95 17.83 5.85 0.60
C ARG A 95 18.77 7.01 0.34
N VAL A 96 18.33 7.96 -0.48
CA VAL A 96 19.05 9.19 -0.82
C VAL A 96 18.17 10.41 -0.54
N ALA A 97 18.78 11.59 -0.50
CA ALA A 97 18.03 12.84 -0.39
C ALA A 97 17.21 13.08 -1.67
N VAL A 98 16.11 13.82 -1.54
CA VAL A 98 15.22 14.10 -2.66
C VAL A 98 15.91 14.90 -3.76
N ASP A 99 16.83 15.79 -3.39
CA ASP A 99 17.64 16.64 -4.26
C ASP A 99 18.94 16.00 -4.75
N ASP A 100 19.20 14.73 -4.37
CA ASP A 100 20.33 13.96 -4.92
C ASP A 100 20.23 13.88 -6.44
N ALA A 101 21.30 14.19 -7.15
CA ALA A 101 21.33 14.24 -8.62
C ALA A 101 21.35 12.86 -9.28
N SER A 102 21.57 11.77 -8.52
CA SER A 102 21.60 10.42 -9.08
C SER A 102 20.21 9.94 -9.49
N PRO A 103 20.10 9.05 -10.51
CA PRO A 103 18.84 8.39 -10.80
C PRO A 103 18.28 7.70 -9.57
N LYS A 104 17.00 7.91 -9.29
CA LYS A 104 16.28 7.33 -8.16
C LYS A 104 14.80 7.22 -8.45
N VAL A 105 14.17 6.29 -7.76
CA VAL A 105 12.71 6.23 -7.67
C VAL A 105 12.22 6.99 -6.43
N LEU A 106 10.94 7.27 -6.38
CA LEU A 106 10.28 7.89 -5.25
C LEU A 106 9.41 6.88 -4.57
N LEU A 107 9.64 6.65 -3.30
CA LEU A 107 8.73 5.87 -2.47
C LEU A 107 7.86 6.81 -1.66
N VAL A 108 6.55 6.68 -1.85
CA VAL A 108 5.57 7.66 -1.46
C VAL A 108 4.50 7.04 -0.59
N PRO A 109 4.63 7.09 0.75
CA PRO A 109 3.59 6.64 1.65
C PRO A 109 2.53 7.73 1.87
N ALA A 110 1.25 7.32 1.90
CA ALA A 110 0.11 8.17 2.22
C ALA A 110 -0.93 7.43 3.07
N ALA A 111 -1.51 8.11 4.05
CA ALA A 111 -2.63 7.60 4.83
C ALA A 111 -3.96 8.06 4.20
N TRP A 112 -4.80 7.10 3.82
CA TRP A 112 -6.04 7.36 3.09
C TRP A 112 -7.25 7.29 4.02
N GLU A 113 -7.96 8.41 4.20
CA GLU A 113 -9.17 8.49 5.04
C GLU A 113 -10.48 8.61 4.27
N THR A 114 -10.42 8.64 2.94
CA THR A 114 -11.60 8.86 2.11
C THR A 114 -11.72 7.79 1.03
N THR A 115 -12.94 7.62 0.51
CA THR A 115 -13.17 6.81 -0.69
C THR A 115 -13.03 7.62 -1.99
N THR A 116 -12.76 8.92 -1.89
CA THR A 116 -12.71 9.85 -3.03
C THR A 116 -11.26 10.16 -3.40
N ILE A 117 -10.89 9.96 -4.66
CA ILE A 117 -9.52 9.98 -5.20
C ILE A 117 -8.98 11.40 -5.46
N THR A 118 -9.70 12.45 -5.13
CA THR A 118 -9.34 13.83 -5.45
C THR A 118 -8.26 14.37 -4.49
N TYR A 119 -7.15 14.90 -5.00
CA TYR A 119 -6.13 15.70 -4.27
C TYR A 119 -4.93 15.01 -3.61
N TYR A 120 -4.36 14.01 -4.26
CA TYR A 120 -3.03 13.48 -3.90
C TYR A 120 -1.86 14.37 -4.40
N TYR A 121 -2.14 15.35 -5.27
CA TYR A 121 -1.21 16.12 -6.09
C TYR A 121 -0.46 17.25 -5.41
N ASP A 122 -1.19 18.07 -4.65
CA ASP A 122 -0.64 19.29 -4.09
C ASP A 122 0.49 18.98 -3.09
N TYR A 123 0.41 17.82 -2.45
CA TYR A 123 1.43 17.37 -1.52
C TYR A 123 2.78 17.10 -2.20
N TRP A 124 2.79 16.42 -3.35
CA TRP A 124 4.01 16.10 -4.09
C TRP A 124 4.69 17.33 -4.62
N TYR A 125 3.93 18.26 -5.17
CA TYR A 125 4.42 19.55 -5.61
C TYR A 125 5.06 20.33 -4.47
N TRP A 126 4.45 20.30 -3.30
CA TRP A 126 4.96 20.98 -2.11
C TRP A 126 6.23 20.32 -1.56
N TRP A 127 6.27 18.99 -1.46
CA TRP A 127 7.43 18.25 -0.94
C TRP A 127 8.62 18.31 -1.88
N TRP A 128 8.39 18.24 -3.17
CA TRP A 128 9.43 18.29 -4.19
C TRP A 128 9.95 19.71 -4.46
N GLY A 129 9.46 20.76 -3.78
CA GLY A 129 9.90 22.15 -3.95
C GLY A 129 9.65 22.74 -5.33
N GLY A 130 8.65 22.26 -6.06
CA GLY A 130 8.33 22.74 -7.41
C GLY A 130 9.33 22.28 -8.48
N TYR A 131 10.15 21.30 -8.22
CA TYR A 131 11.23 20.84 -9.13
C TYR A 131 10.69 20.16 -10.40
N TYR A 132 9.44 19.67 -10.36
CA TYR A 132 8.79 19.11 -11.53
C TYR A 132 7.62 19.98 -11.99
N PRO A 133 7.43 20.17 -13.32
CA PRO A 133 6.29 20.89 -13.84
C PRO A 133 4.99 20.22 -13.40
N TYR A 134 4.00 21.05 -13.10
CA TYR A 134 2.65 20.70 -12.70
C TYR A 134 2.04 19.62 -13.60
N TYR A 135 2.05 18.40 -13.13
CA TYR A 135 1.31 17.32 -13.77
C TYR A 135 0.26 16.80 -12.79
N PRO A 136 -1.03 16.93 -13.12
CA PRO A 136 -2.06 16.34 -12.30
C PRO A 136 -1.92 14.79 -12.34
N TYR A 137 -1.56 14.16 -11.24
CA TYR A 137 -1.53 12.72 -11.08
C TYR A 137 -2.94 12.19 -10.81
N TYR A 138 -3.49 11.41 -11.65
CA TYR A 138 -4.58 10.52 -11.34
C TYR A 138 -3.95 9.16 -11.02
N PRO A 139 -3.95 8.68 -9.75
CA PRO A 139 -3.55 7.33 -9.50
C PRO A 139 -4.33 6.47 -10.48
N PRO A 140 -3.71 5.51 -11.16
CA PRO A 140 -4.45 4.60 -12.00
C PRO A 140 -5.56 4.03 -11.11
N VAL A 141 -6.80 4.23 -11.52
CA VAL A 141 -7.97 3.66 -10.86
C VAL A 141 -7.91 2.17 -11.15
N TYR A 142 -6.98 1.48 -10.48
CA TYR A 142 -7.17 0.07 -10.30
C TYR A 142 -8.45 -0.02 -9.49
N SER A 143 -9.43 -0.78 -9.98
CA SER A 143 -10.76 -0.94 -9.38
C SER A 143 -10.77 -1.59 -7.99
N TYR A 144 -9.70 -1.39 -7.22
CA TYR A 144 -9.61 -1.72 -5.82
C TYR A 144 -10.17 -0.54 -5.04
N SER A 145 -11.33 -0.73 -4.42
CA SER A 145 -11.85 0.21 -3.45
C SER A 145 -10.89 0.24 -2.26
N TYR A 146 -10.03 1.26 -2.19
CA TYR A 146 -9.33 1.57 -0.95
C TYR A 146 -10.40 1.92 0.08
N THR A 147 -10.35 1.26 1.22
CA THR A 147 -11.22 1.58 2.34
C THR A 147 -10.63 2.73 3.13
N THR A 148 -11.48 3.45 3.87
CA THR A 148 -11.03 4.40 4.88
C THR A 148 -9.98 3.75 5.78
N GLY A 149 -8.90 4.48 6.09
CA GLY A 149 -7.83 3.98 6.94
C GLY A 149 -6.80 3.09 6.24
N THR A 150 -6.60 3.25 4.95
CA THR A 150 -5.55 2.55 4.19
C THR A 150 -4.22 3.28 4.28
N LEU A 151 -3.13 2.56 4.56
CA LEU A 151 -1.78 3.02 4.25
C LEU A 151 -1.46 2.60 2.82
N LEU A 152 -1.23 3.58 1.96
CA LEU A 152 -0.80 3.39 0.58
C LEU A 152 0.69 3.69 0.47
N MET A 153 1.43 2.84 -0.24
CA MET A 153 2.85 3.02 -0.55
C MET A 153 3.03 2.86 -2.06
N ASN A 154 3.51 3.90 -2.72
CA ASN A 154 3.82 3.83 -4.15
C ASN A 154 5.32 3.97 -4.40
N ILE A 155 5.85 3.22 -5.35
CA ILE A 155 7.15 3.50 -5.97
C ILE A 155 6.89 4.08 -7.34
N GLU A 156 7.41 5.27 -7.59
CA GLU A 156 7.25 6.03 -8.82
C GLU A 156 8.61 6.37 -9.42
N ASP A 157 8.74 6.20 -10.74
CA ASP A 157 9.93 6.63 -11.46
C ASP A 157 9.66 7.98 -12.13
N PRO A 158 10.36 9.07 -11.74
CA PRO A 158 10.15 10.39 -12.32
C PRO A 158 10.38 10.48 -13.83
N THR A 159 11.09 9.51 -14.40
CA THR A 159 11.36 9.44 -15.85
C THR A 159 10.26 8.73 -16.63
N GLN A 160 9.34 8.04 -15.92
CA GLN A 160 8.25 7.25 -16.50
C GLN A 160 6.92 7.99 -16.31
N THR A 161 6.43 8.60 -17.37
CA THR A 161 5.15 9.30 -17.35
C THR A 161 4.14 8.65 -18.27
N GLY A 162 2.87 8.68 -17.87
CA GLY A 162 1.76 8.26 -18.72
C GLY A 162 1.48 9.23 -19.87
N THR A 163 0.51 8.87 -20.70
CA THR A 163 0.10 9.68 -21.88
C THR A 163 -0.35 11.09 -21.53
N ASN A 164 -0.75 11.32 -20.27
CA ASN A 164 -1.17 12.62 -19.75
C ASN A 164 -0.05 13.38 -19.03
N GLY A 165 1.20 12.87 -19.10
CA GLY A 165 2.34 13.44 -18.35
C GLY A 165 2.37 13.09 -16.87
N ASN A 166 1.43 12.27 -16.38
CA ASN A 166 1.34 11.87 -14.98
C ASN A 166 2.38 10.81 -14.66
N LEU A 167 2.94 10.84 -13.43
CA LEU A 167 3.73 9.74 -12.91
C LEU A 167 2.87 8.48 -12.85
N ILE A 168 3.45 7.34 -13.15
CA ILE A 168 2.79 6.04 -13.08
C ILE A 168 3.45 5.26 -11.97
N PRO A 169 2.70 4.77 -10.96
CA PRO A 169 3.26 3.88 -9.97
C PRO A 169 3.82 2.63 -10.64
N GLN A 170 5.10 2.37 -10.39
CA GLN A 170 5.75 1.13 -10.82
C GLN A 170 5.44 0.00 -9.84
N TRP A 171 5.23 0.36 -8.58
CA TRP A 171 4.77 -0.55 -7.53
C TRP A 171 3.80 0.16 -6.60
N THR A 172 2.81 -0.57 -6.11
CA THR A 172 1.85 -0.13 -5.11
C THR A 172 1.70 -1.20 -4.04
N GLY A 173 1.86 -0.82 -2.78
CA GLY A 173 1.45 -1.59 -1.62
C GLY A 173 0.30 -0.87 -0.90
N ALA A 174 -0.79 -1.57 -0.63
CA ALA A 174 -1.94 -1.03 0.07
C ALA A 174 -2.30 -1.92 1.27
N LEU A 175 -2.33 -1.31 2.45
CA LEU A 175 -2.65 -1.94 3.73
C LEU A 175 -4.00 -1.41 4.19
N ASN A 176 -5.08 -2.13 3.86
CA ASN A 176 -6.44 -1.69 4.13
C ASN A 176 -6.81 -1.84 5.61
N GLY A 177 -7.46 -0.82 6.17
CA GLY A 177 -8.02 -0.84 7.52
C GLY A 177 -7.04 -0.53 8.66
N VAL A 178 -5.74 -0.44 8.37
CA VAL A 178 -4.70 -0.34 9.41
C VAL A 178 -4.66 1.00 10.16
N MET A 179 -5.25 2.04 9.59
CA MET A 179 -5.27 3.41 10.13
C MET A 179 -6.59 3.77 10.81
N ASN A 180 -7.56 2.85 10.87
CA ASN A 180 -8.90 3.12 11.42
C ASN A 180 -8.97 3.06 12.94
N ASP A 181 -8.08 2.28 13.56
CA ASP A 181 -8.05 2.00 14.98
C ASP A 181 -6.95 2.79 15.71
N VAL A 182 -6.80 2.52 17.00
CA VAL A 182 -5.64 2.99 17.76
C VAL A 182 -4.38 2.41 17.11
N TYR A 183 -3.42 3.28 16.81
CA TYR A 183 -2.17 2.86 16.21
C TYR A 183 -1.50 1.72 17.00
N ASN A 184 -1.17 0.65 16.31
CA ASN A 184 -0.48 -0.52 16.85
C ASN A 184 0.75 -0.79 15.98
N ASP A 185 1.94 -0.51 16.55
CA ASP A 185 3.20 -0.63 15.83
C ASP A 185 3.51 -2.06 15.38
N SER A 186 3.24 -3.04 16.23
CA SER A 186 3.46 -4.45 15.89
C SER A 186 2.58 -4.93 14.73
N ARG A 187 1.31 -4.50 14.70
CA ARG A 187 0.38 -4.77 13.59
C ARG A 187 0.87 -4.08 12.32
N MET A 188 1.24 -2.81 12.40
CA MET A 188 1.74 -2.04 11.26
C MET A 188 3.00 -2.67 10.67
N THR A 189 3.98 -3.01 11.51
CA THR A 189 5.22 -3.70 11.10
C THR A 189 4.92 -5.00 10.35
N LYS A 190 4.04 -5.84 10.90
CA LYS A 190 3.67 -7.12 10.28
C LYS A 190 3.10 -6.93 8.88
N LEU A 191 2.21 -5.94 8.69
CA LEU A 191 1.54 -5.71 7.42
C LEU A 191 2.46 -5.04 6.39
N ILE A 192 3.35 -4.12 6.83
CA ILE A 192 4.40 -3.57 5.96
C ILE A 192 5.31 -4.70 5.49
N ASN A 193 5.83 -5.52 6.40
CA ASN A 193 6.68 -6.65 6.04
C ASN A 193 5.98 -7.58 5.05
N GLN A 194 4.69 -7.89 5.27
CA GLN A 194 3.90 -8.71 4.36
C GLN A 194 3.83 -8.12 2.94
N ALA A 195 3.68 -6.79 2.82
CA ALA A 195 3.66 -6.14 1.50
C ALA A 195 4.99 -6.32 0.76
N PHE A 196 6.12 -6.17 1.46
CA PHE A 196 7.44 -6.37 0.88
C PHE A 196 7.78 -7.85 0.64
N ASP A 197 7.34 -8.76 1.52
CA ASP A 197 7.48 -10.21 1.33
C ASP A 197 6.75 -10.70 0.07
N GLN A 198 5.60 -10.14 -0.24
CA GLN A 198 4.86 -10.40 -1.48
C GLN A 198 5.53 -9.78 -2.72
N SER A 199 6.53 -8.91 -2.54
CA SER A 199 7.12 -8.06 -3.58
C SER A 199 8.62 -8.33 -3.80
N GLN A 200 9.04 -9.59 -3.79
CA GLN A 200 10.46 -9.99 -3.93
C GLN A 200 11.10 -9.56 -5.26
N TYR A 201 10.31 -9.22 -6.27
CA TYR A 201 10.75 -8.63 -7.54
C TYR A 201 11.31 -7.20 -7.38
N LEU A 202 11.10 -6.56 -6.22
CA LEU A 202 11.72 -5.28 -5.89
C LEU A 202 13.21 -5.41 -5.53
N LYS A 203 13.73 -6.62 -5.32
CA LYS A 203 15.10 -6.83 -4.89
C LYS A 203 16.08 -6.31 -5.96
N THR A 204 17.00 -5.44 -5.54
CA THR A 204 18.13 -4.98 -6.36
C THR A 204 19.33 -5.93 -6.23
N ASN A 205 20.22 -5.90 -7.22
CA ASN A 205 21.44 -6.75 -7.23
C ASN A 205 22.53 -6.18 -6.33
#